data_0148ecc013b553a8725f47c490105164
#
_entry.id   0148ecc013b553a8725f47c490105164
#
_cell.length_a   1.000
_cell.length_b   1.000
_cell.length_c   1.000
_cell.angle_alpha   90.00
_cell.angle_beta   90.00
_cell.angle_gamma   90.00
#
_symmetry.space_group_name_H-M   'P 1'
#
loop_
_entity.id
_entity.type
_entity.pdbx_description
1 polymer ?
#
loop_
_entity_poly.entity_id
_entity_poly.type
_entity_poly.pdbx_seq_one_letter_code
_entity_poly.pdbx_strand_id
1 'polypeptide(L)'
;TNTKNLELIFKNNKVAQIPIDFLAENAPMYDRKWKKSKLPQKIDYQKEIFKSLKLENCLIKILSNPNVCDKKWIWEQYDHTVMGDTIQKPGGDSGVVRVHGTNKAVAACVDSSAIYCFAHPLTGGKQVVSESWRNLISVGAKPIAITNCLNFGNPEKEKNMGEFVECVNGISEAAKYLNFPVVSGNVSFYNETKDKGIKPTPSIGGIGLIEDYKNMITMDLKKEDNIVLVIGKTEGYLDQSIFSRTVLLEKKGPPPEVNLFNEKNNGETILKLIDKKLILSCHDVSVGGILTAVSKMCIKLSLIHISEPTRPIH
;
A
#
# COMPACT_ATOMS: atom_id res chain seq x y z
N THR A 1 28.08 29.15 15.92
CA THR A 1 29.31 29.62 16.57
C THR A 1 30.15 30.45 15.62
N ASN A 2 30.91 31.41 16.14
CA ASN A 2 31.77 32.28 15.33
C ASN A 2 32.95 31.54 14.68
N THR A 3 33.19 30.26 15.03
CA THR A 3 34.32 29.47 14.54
C THR A 3 34.07 28.86 13.17
N LYS A 4 32.82 28.81 12.69
CA LYS A 4 32.44 28.12 11.43
C LYS A 4 32.91 26.66 11.35
N ASN A 5 33.21 26.04 12.48
CA ASN A 5 33.67 24.66 12.57
C ASN A 5 32.77 23.86 13.53
N LEU A 6 32.52 22.61 13.21
CA LEU A 6 32.07 21.57 14.12
C LEU A 6 33.30 20.97 14.80
N GLU A 7 33.39 21.10 16.09
CA GLU A 7 34.49 20.53 16.90
C GLU A 7 33.95 19.39 17.78
N LEU A 8 34.63 18.28 17.74
CA LEU A 8 34.37 17.15 18.63
C LEU A 8 35.43 17.10 19.73
N ILE A 9 34.98 17.11 20.97
CA ILE A 9 35.86 17.09 22.17
C ILE A 9 35.56 15.82 22.96
N PHE A 10 36.59 15.06 23.25
CA PHE A 10 36.51 13.89 24.09
C PHE A 10 37.58 13.98 25.20
N LYS A 11 37.19 13.80 26.48
CA LYS A 11 38.05 13.95 27.64
C LYS A 11 38.91 15.24 27.60
N ASN A 12 38.31 16.37 27.30
CA ASN A 12 38.91 17.70 27.14
C ASN A 12 39.92 17.82 25.97
N ASN A 13 40.07 16.82 25.15
CA ASN A 13 40.93 16.86 23.95
C ASN A 13 40.04 17.03 22.71
N LYS A 14 40.44 17.94 21.82
CA LYS A 14 39.81 18.06 20.50
C LYS A 14 40.21 16.86 19.65
N VAL A 15 39.26 16.00 19.31
CA VAL A 15 39.49 14.76 18.53
C VAL A 15 39.12 14.91 17.05
N ALA A 16 38.31 15.91 16.70
CA ALA A 16 38.04 16.25 15.30
C ALA A 16 37.60 17.71 15.17
N GLN A 17 37.86 18.30 13.99
CA GLN A 17 37.40 19.61 13.59
C GLN A 17 37.06 19.57 12.09
N ILE A 18 35.82 19.95 11.75
CA ILE A 18 35.30 19.93 10.39
C ILE A 18 34.68 21.30 10.10
N PRO A 19 35.03 21.97 9.00
CA PRO A 19 34.33 23.17 8.54
C PRO A 19 32.85 22.87 8.33
N ILE A 20 31.96 23.72 8.86
CA ILE A 20 30.51 23.53 8.77
C ILE A 20 30.03 23.54 7.30
N ASP A 21 30.67 24.32 6.46
CA ASP A 21 30.34 24.44 5.04
C ASP A 21 30.41 23.08 4.31
N PHE A 22 31.32 22.19 4.68
CA PHE A 22 31.39 20.85 4.11
C PHE A 22 30.26 19.92 4.55
N LEU A 23 29.58 20.26 5.65
CA LEU A 23 28.43 19.49 6.15
C LEU A 23 27.09 20.01 5.60
N ALA A 24 27.10 21.19 4.96
CA ALA A 24 25.89 21.83 4.43
C ALA A 24 26.09 22.27 2.97
N GLU A 25 26.51 23.53 2.75
CA GLU A 25 26.53 24.19 1.43
C GLU A 25 27.48 23.50 0.43
N ASN A 26 28.62 22.99 0.88
CA ASN A 26 29.62 22.36 0.07
C ASN A 26 29.58 20.83 0.10
N ALA A 27 28.49 20.23 0.58
CA ALA A 27 28.28 18.80 0.45
C ALA A 27 28.19 18.38 -1.01
N PRO A 28 28.81 17.23 -1.43
CA PRO A 28 28.78 16.80 -2.82
C PRO A 28 27.36 16.60 -3.33
N MET A 29 26.98 17.30 -4.40
CA MET A 29 25.75 17.08 -5.13
C MET A 29 26.02 16.23 -6.37
N TYR A 30 25.44 15.05 -6.43
CA TYR A 30 25.65 14.13 -7.54
C TYR A 30 24.52 14.26 -8.57
N ASP A 31 24.87 14.52 -9.83
CA ASP A 31 23.97 14.35 -10.98
C ASP A 31 24.19 12.96 -11.59
N ARG A 32 23.40 11.98 -11.13
CA ARG A 32 23.57 10.58 -11.54
C ARG A 32 22.81 10.32 -12.84
N LYS A 33 23.49 9.72 -13.81
CA LYS A 33 22.87 9.26 -15.07
C LYS A 33 21.83 8.18 -14.77
N TRP A 34 20.76 8.18 -15.54
CA TRP A 34 19.71 7.18 -15.42
C TRP A 34 19.08 6.80 -16.76
N LYS A 35 18.49 5.65 -16.83
CA LYS A 35 17.80 5.12 -18.01
C LYS A 35 16.32 4.95 -17.71
N LYS A 36 15.49 5.47 -18.63
CA LYS A 36 14.05 5.25 -18.60
C LYS A 36 13.72 3.77 -18.84
N SER A 37 12.82 3.23 -18.04
CA SER A 37 12.30 1.85 -18.18
C SER A 37 11.38 1.76 -19.39
N LYS A 38 11.41 0.61 -20.08
CA LYS A 38 10.46 0.34 -21.14
C LYS A 38 9.23 -0.34 -20.57
N LEU A 39 8.04 0.11 -20.97
CA LEU A 39 6.80 -0.59 -20.64
C LEU A 39 6.84 -2.00 -21.29
N PRO A 40 6.69 -3.07 -20.52
CA PRO A 40 6.63 -4.42 -21.08
C PRO A 40 5.43 -4.59 -22.01
N GLN A 41 5.53 -5.51 -22.95
CA GLN A 41 4.40 -5.87 -23.80
C GLN A 41 3.38 -6.69 -23.01
N LYS A 42 2.09 -6.46 -23.29
CA LYS A 42 1.00 -7.27 -22.74
C LYS A 42 1.13 -8.72 -23.22
N ILE A 43 0.74 -9.66 -22.36
CA ILE A 43 0.72 -11.07 -22.67
C ILE A 43 -0.64 -11.40 -23.30
N ASP A 44 -0.62 -12.07 -24.43
CA ASP A 44 -1.80 -12.66 -25.02
C ASP A 44 -2.03 -14.06 -24.42
N TYR A 45 -2.95 -14.16 -23.48
CA TYR A 45 -3.29 -15.42 -22.82
C TYR A 45 -4.26 -16.21 -23.69
N GLN A 46 -3.81 -17.38 -24.16
CA GLN A 46 -4.65 -18.30 -24.93
C GLN A 46 -5.84 -18.77 -24.09
N LYS A 47 -7.05 -18.67 -24.64
CA LYS A 47 -8.31 -19.01 -23.93
C LYS A 47 -8.35 -20.46 -23.44
N GLU A 48 -7.65 -21.36 -24.12
CA GLU A 48 -7.56 -22.78 -23.79
C GLU A 48 -6.97 -23.05 -22.41
N ILE A 49 -6.04 -22.20 -21.95
CA ILE A 49 -5.43 -22.30 -20.62
C ILE A 49 -6.50 -22.23 -19.52
N PHE A 50 -7.53 -21.41 -19.71
CA PHE A 50 -8.57 -21.21 -18.70
C PHE A 50 -9.58 -22.35 -18.64
N LYS A 51 -9.78 -23.12 -19.73
CA LYS A 51 -10.73 -24.22 -19.79
C LYS A 51 -10.41 -25.37 -18.84
N SER A 52 -9.13 -25.59 -18.56
CA SER A 52 -8.64 -26.64 -17.66
C SER A 52 -8.63 -26.23 -16.18
N LEU A 53 -8.87 -24.97 -15.86
CA LEU A 53 -8.77 -24.45 -14.50
C LEU A 53 -10.11 -24.61 -13.78
N LYS A 54 -10.04 -25.16 -12.55
CA LYS A 54 -11.17 -25.15 -11.61
C LYS A 54 -11.08 -23.90 -10.75
N LEU A 55 -12.14 -23.09 -10.75
CA LEU A 55 -12.19 -21.80 -10.09
C LEU A 55 -11.86 -21.90 -8.59
N GLU A 56 -12.44 -22.90 -7.91
CA GLU A 56 -12.21 -23.13 -6.48
C GLU A 56 -10.73 -23.39 -6.18
N ASN A 57 -10.07 -24.21 -6.98
CA ASN A 57 -8.64 -24.51 -6.82
C ASN A 57 -7.77 -23.25 -7.04
N CYS A 58 -8.14 -22.42 -8.02
CA CYS A 58 -7.46 -21.15 -8.26
C CYS A 58 -7.61 -20.21 -7.08
N LEU A 59 -8.83 -20.06 -6.55
CA LEU A 59 -9.13 -19.20 -5.43
C LEU A 59 -8.38 -19.66 -4.17
N ILE A 60 -8.40 -20.96 -3.85
CA ILE A 60 -7.65 -21.52 -2.71
C ILE A 60 -6.16 -21.23 -2.86
N LYS A 61 -5.56 -21.44 -4.03
CA LYS A 61 -4.15 -21.14 -4.30
C LYS A 61 -3.83 -19.67 -4.08
N ILE A 62 -4.72 -18.75 -4.48
CA ILE A 62 -4.53 -17.32 -4.30
C ILE A 62 -4.63 -16.95 -2.83
N LEU A 63 -5.69 -17.38 -2.12
CA LEU A 63 -5.91 -17.08 -0.71
C LEU A 63 -4.80 -17.64 0.19
N SER A 64 -4.24 -18.80 -0.18
CA SER A 64 -3.11 -19.43 0.54
C SER A 64 -1.75 -18.81 0.20
N ASN A 65 -1.67 -17.94 -0.81
CA ASN A 65 -0.40 -17.34 -1.21
C ASN A 65 0.15 -16.42 -0.10
N PRO A 66 1.45 -16.48 0.24
CA PRO A 66 2.05 -15.62 1.26
C PRO A 66 1.80 -14.12 1.09
N ASN A 67 1.52 -13.63 -0.12
CA ASN A 67 1.18 -12.23 -0.36
C ASN A 67 -0.29 -11.88 -0.08
N VAL A 68 -1.16 -12.87 0.12
CA VAL A 68 -2.62 -12.68 0.28
C VAL A 68 -3.13 -13.22 1.61
N CYS A 69 -2.53 -14.32 2.10
CA CYS A 69 -2.97 -14.96 3.35
C CYS A 69 -2.93 -14.01 4.55
N ASP A 70 -3.68 -14.34 5.58
CA ASP A 70 -3.74 -13.57 6.82
C ASP A 70 -2.34 -13.39 7.45
N LYS A 71 -2.07 -12.18 7.92
CA LYS A 71 -0.83 -11.77 8.61
C LYS A 71 -1.06 -11.53 10.11
N LYS A 72 -2.15 -12.06 10.66
CA LYS A 72 -2.53 -11.87 12.05
C LYS A 72 -1.39 -12.16 13.02
N TRP A 73 -0.64 -13.24 12.78
CA TRP A 73 0.53 -13.61 13.58
C TRP A 73 1.62 -12.53 13.68
N ILE A 74 1.72 -11.61 12.70
CA ILE A 74 2.69 -10.51 12.72
C ILE A 74 2.23 -9.43 13.69
N TRP A 75 1.02 -8.92 13.53
CA TRP A 75 0.55 -7.77 14.29
C TRP A 75 0.05 -8.13 15.70
N GLU A 76 -0.33 -9.38 15.96
CA GLU A 76 -0.66 -9.84 17.30
C GLU A 76 0.54 -9.84 18.27
N GLN A 77 1.76 -9.77 17.77
CA GLN A 77 2.97 -9.66 18.59
C GLN A 77 3.15 -8.25 19.20
N TYR A 78 2.39 -7.28 18.74
CA TYR A 78 2.48 -5.90 19.17
C TYR A 78 1.20 -5.46 19.86
N ASP A 79 1.33 -4.59 20.86
CA ASP A 79 0.16 -3.99 21.49
C ASP A 79 -0.42 -2.91 20.57
N HIS A 80 -1.53 -3.23 19.92
CA HIS A 80 -2.30 -2.32 19.08
C HIS A 80 -3.49 -1.69 19.82
N THR A 81 -3.60 -1.89 21.12
CA THR A 81 -4.70 -1.41 21.97
C THR A 81 -4.27 -0.40 23.02
N VAL A 82 -3.03 0.09 22.96
CA VAL A 82 -2.49 1.11 23.86
C VAL A 82 -3.46 2.28 24.01
N MET A 83 -3.66 2.73 25.26
CA MET A 83 -4.62 3.76 25.66
C MET A 83 -6.10 3.45 25.39
N GLY A 84 -6.44 2.29 24.85
CA GLY A 84 -7.83 1.86 24.62
C GLY A 84 -8.57 2.66 23.53
N ASP A 85 -7.86 3.38 22.66
CA ASP A 85 -8.44 4.21 21.62
C ASP A 85 -8.52 3.53 20.23
N THR A 86 -8.05 2.30 20.10
CA THR A 86 -8.14 1.54 18.84
C THR A 86 -9.58 1.12 18.57
N ILE A 87 -10.15 1.62 17.47
CA ILE A 87 -11.50 1.26 17.00
C ILE A 87 -11.43 0.10 16.02
N GLN A 88 -10.48 0.14 15.11
CA GLN A 88 -10.20 -0.96 14.18
C GLN A 88 -8.73 -1.36 14.27
N LYS A 89 -8.52 -2.61 14.68
CA LYS A 89 -7.19 -3.23 14.73
C LYS A 89 -6.67 -3.52 13.32
N PRO A 90 -5.37 -3.79 13.14
CA PRO A 90 -4.81 -4.26 11.88
C PRO A 90 -5.56 -5.50 11.33
N GLY A 91 -5.49 -5.71 10.01
CA GLY A 91 -6.15 -6.82 9.31
C GLY A 91 -7.42 -6.42 8.54
N GLY A 92 -7.77 -5.12 8.51
CA GLY A 92 -8.69 -4.49 7.56
C GLY A 92 -7.93 -3.61 6.58
N ASP A 93 -8.63 -2.73 5.84
CA ASP A 93 -8.02 -1.81 4.87
C ASP A 93 -7.15 -0.74 5.55
N SER A 94 -7.56 -0.31 6.74
CA SER A 94 -6.77 0.61 7.58
C SER A 94 -6.94 0.28 9.05
N GLY A 95 -5.91 0.54 9.85
CA GLY A 95 -6.05 0.64 11.29
C GLY A 95 -6.69 1.99 11.66
N VAL A 96 -7.58 2.02 12.66
CA VAL A 96 -8.28 3.25 13.06
C VAL A 96 -8.17 3.46 14.55
N VAL A 97 -7.71 4.64 14.95
CA VAL A 97 -7.52 5.06 16.34
C VAL A 97 -8.33 6.33 16.59
N ARG A 98 -9.11 6.32 17.66
CA ARG A 98 -9.90 7.47 18.09
C ARG A 98 -8.97 8.60 18.59
N VAL A 99 -9.29 9.85 18.28
CA VAL A 99 -8.64 10.99 18.87
C VAL A 99 -9.29 11.26 20.23
N HIS A 100 -8.57 10.97 21.29
CA HIS A 100 -9.06 11.05 22.66
C HIS A 100 -9.74 12.39 22.97
N GLY A 101 -10.89 12.36 23.65
CA GLY A 101 -11.68 13.54 23.98
C GLY A 101 -12.45 14.19 22.83
N THR A 102 -12.49 13.54 21.65
CA THR A 102 -13.25 14.02 20.48
C THR A 102 -14.08 12.91 19.84
N ASN A 103 -14.91 13.26 18.86
CA ASN A 103 -15.59 12.28 17.99
C ASN A 103 -14.74 11.87 16.79
N LYS A 104 -13.54 12.40 16.63
CA LYS A 104 -12.68 12.15 15.47
C LYS A 104 -11.88 10.87 15.64
N ALA A 105 -11.45 10.31 14.50
CA ALA A 105 -10.47 9.23 14.46
C ALA A 105 -9.47 9.45 13.33
N VAL A 106 -8.29 8.87 13.51
CA VAL A 106 -7.23 8.81 12.50
C VAL A 106 -7.17 7.40 11.96
N ALA A 107 -7.25 7.27 10.65
CA ALA A 107 -6.98 6.03 9.94
C ALA A 107 -5.55 6.02 9.40
N ALA A 108 -4.89 4.87 9.45
CA ALA A 108 -3.55 4.67 8.91
C ALA A 108 -3.44 3.36 8.15
N CYS A 109 -2.76 3.37 7.01
CA CYS A 109 -2.42 2.18 6.24
C CYS A 109 -0.98 2.26 5.72
N VAL A 110 -0.44 1.12 5.32
CA VAL A 110 0.87 1.03 4.66
C VAL A 110 0.77 0.10 3.47
N ASP A 111 1.19 0.59 2.32
CA ASP A 111 1.11 -0.13 1.05
C ASP A 111 2.46 -0.15 0.33
N SER A 112 2.72 -1.23 -0.41
CA SER A 112 3.91 -1.38 -1.25
C SER A 112 3.64 -2.36 -2.37
N SER A 113 4.11 -2.04 -3.58
CA SER A 113 3.95 -2.89 -4.75
C SER A 113 5.26 -3.08 -5.51
N ALA A 114 6.23 -3.74 -4.85
CA ALA A 114 7.56 -3.98 -5.42
C ALA A 114 7.52 -4.73 -6.77
N ILE A 115 6.50 -5.56 -7.00
CA ILE A 115 6.33 -6.31 -8.25
C ILE A 115 5.94 -5.37 -9.39
N TYR A 116 5.00 -4.47 -9.15
CA TYR A 116 4.56 -3.50 -10.15
C TYR A 116 5.64 -2.46 -10.43
N CYS A 117 6.33 -1.98 -9.39
CA CYS A 117 7.47 -1.07 -9.55
C CYS A 117 8.62 -1.70 -10.33
N PHE A 118 8.89 -3.00 -10.14
CA PHE A 118 9.90 -3.72 -10.90
C PHE A 118 9.50 -3.91 -12.36
N ALA A 119 8.22 -4.15 -12.65
CA ALA A 119 7.71 -4.32 -14.00
C ALA A 119 7.69 -3.00 -14.78
N HIS A 120 7.22 -1.92 -14.16
CA HIS A 120 7.23 -0.57 -14.71
C HIS A 120 7.18 0.47 -13.58
N PRO A 121 8.31 1.12 -13.25
CA PRO A 121 8.43 1.93 -12.05
C PRO A 121 7.45 3.09 -11.96
N LEU A 122 7.21 3.80 -13.07
CA LEU A 122 6.26 4.92 -13.11
C LEU A 122 4.84 4.47 -12.74
N THR A 123 4.36 3.38 -13.36
CA THR A 123 3.03 2.83 -13.08
C THR A 123 2.95 2.26 -11.66
N GLY A 124 4.00 1.55 -11.21
CA GLY A 124 4.07 1.01 -9.86
C GLY A 124 4.03 2.09 -8.79
N GLY A 125 4.71 3.23 -9.01
CA GLY A 125 4.64 4.40 -8.14
C GLY A 125 3.24 5.01 -8.04
N LYS A 126 2.50 5.07 -9.17
CA LYS A 126 1.08 5.50 -9.15
C LYS A 126 0.19 4.50 -8.39
N GLN A 127 0.40 3.20 -8.62
CA GLN A 127 -0.38 2.13 -7.98
C GLN A 127 -0.30 2.19 -6.46
N VAL A 128 0.90 2.29 -5.90
CA VAL A 128 1.08 2.24 -4.44
C VAL A 128 0.44 3.43 -3.73
N VAL A 129 0.45 4.62 -4.33
CA VAL A 129 -0.24 5.81 -3.78
C VAL A 129 -1.76 5.66 -3.89
N SER A 130 -2.26 5.17 -5.03
CA SER A 130 -3.69 4.95 -5.25
C SER A 130 -4.24 3.89 -4.32
N GLU A 131 -3.50 2.81 -4.06
CA GLU A 131 -3.90 1.75 -3.13
C GLU A 131 -4.01 2.29 -1.69
N SER A 132 -2.99 3.02 -1.23
CA SER A 132 -3.02 3.67 0.08
C SER A 132 -4.21 4.64 0.22
N TRP A 133 -4.50 5.41 -0.82
CA TRP A 133 -5.63 6.33 -0.85
C TRP A 133 -6.98 5.60 -0.77
N ARG A 134 -7.17 4.47 -1.52
CA ARG A 134 -8.37 3.64 -1.46
C ARG A 134 -8.58 2.99 -0.10
N ASN A 135 -7.50 2.47 0.50
CA ASN A 135 -7.55 1.84 1.81
C ASN A 135 -8.10 2.77 2.89
N LEU A 136 -7.71 4.04 2.87
CA LEU A 136 -8.26 5.04 3.79
C LEU A 136 -9.75 5.31 3.52
N ILE A 137 -10.12 5.43 2.26
CA ILE A 137 -11.52 5.68 1.86
C ILE A 137 -12.42 4.52 2.24
N SER A 138 -11.95 3.28 2.10
CA SER A 138 -12.72 2.08 2.41
C SER A 138 -13.19 2.01 3.87
N VAL A 139 -12.54 2.71 4.77
CA VAL A 139 -12.97 2.82 6.18
C VAL A 139 -13.72 4.14 6.48
N GLY A 140 -13.99 4.97 5.47
CA GLY A 140 -14.65 6.26 5.61
C GLY A 140 -13.74 7.42 6.00
N ALA A 141 -12.43 7.24 5.90
CA ALA A 141 -11.47 8.30 6.18
C ALA A 141 -11.21 9.16 4.95
N LYS A 142 -11.21 10.48 5.12
CA LYS A 142 -10.72 11.42 4.11
C LYS A 142 -9.19 11.40 4.13
N PRO A 143 -8.53 10.99 3.02
CA PRO A 143 -7.07 11.01 2.95
C PRO A 143 -6.50 12.41 3.13
N ILE A 144 -5.45 12.55 3.95
CA ILE A 144 -4.85 13.85 4.29
C ILE A 144 -3.42 13.95 3.75
N ALA A 145 -2.57 12.98 4.07
CA ALA A 145 -1.15 13.03 3.75
C ALA A 145 -0.53 11.64 3.73
N ILE A 146 0.61 11.54 3.04
CA ILE A 146 1.44 10.34 3.02
C ILE A 146 2.85 10.62 3.52
N THR A 147 3.46 9.58 4.08
CA THR A 147 4.91 9.43 4.22
C THR A 147 5.39 8.35 3.26
N ASN A 148 6.64 8.43 2.81
CA ASN A 148 7.21 7.38 1.98
C ASN A 148 8.51 6.83 2.57
N CYS A 149 8.75 5.54 2.36
CA CYS A 149 10.00 4.86 2.66
C CYS A 149 10.48 4.22 1.36
N LEU A 150 11.46 4.85 0.72
CA LEU A 150 11.92 4.51 -0.61
C LEU A 150 13.16 3.64 -0.54
N ASN A 151 13.04 2.35 -0.93
CA ASN A 151 14.14 1.38 -0.87
C ASN A 151 14.52 0.92 -2.27
N PHE A 152 15.77 1.17 -2.68
CA PHE A 152 16.28 0.90 -4.02
C PHE A 152 17.71 0.33 -3.98
N GLY A 153 18.12 -0.30 -5.07
CA GLY A 153 19.48 -0.79 -5.25
C GLY A 153 20.51 0.34 -5.39
N ASN A 154 21.70 0.01 -5.86
CA ASN A 154 22.81 0.94 -6.04
C ASN A 154 22.46 2.02 -7.10
N PRO A 155 22.38 3.31 -6.73
CA PRO A 155 22.01 4.41 -7.64
C PRO A 155 23.12 4.75 -8.65
N GLU A 156 24.33 4.21 -8.54
CA GLU A 156 25.38 4.35 -9.53
C GLU A 156 25.12 3.53 -10.80
N LYS A 157 24.24 2.52 -10.68
CA LYS A 157 23.75 1.76 -11.84
C LYS A 157 22.61 2.53 -12.50
N GLU A 158 22.80 2.99 -13.74
CA GLU A 158 21.81 3.81 -14.47
C GLU A 158 20.39 3.23 -14.48
N LYS A 159 20.28 1.89 -14.48
CA LYS A 159 18.98 1.20 -14.38
C LYS A 159 18.32 1.43 -13.03
N ASN A 160 19.03 1.23 -11.93
CA ASN A 160 18.48 1.38 -10.58
C ASN A 160 18.10 2.84 -10.30
N MET A 161 18.94 3.77 -10.78
CA MET A 161 18.62 5.20 -10.69
C MET A 161 17.38 5.55 -11.52
N GLY A 162 17.21 4.94 -12.69
CA GLY A 162 15.99 5.08 -13.50
C GLY A 162 14.75 4.56 -12.81
N GLU A 163 14.84 3.39 -12.16
CA GLU A 163 13.76 2.82 -11.36
C GLU A 163 13.34 3.77 -10.22
N PHE A 164 14.30 4.40 -9.55
CA PHE A 164 14.03 5.40 -8.51
C PHE A 164 13.33 6.64 -9.07
N VAL A 165 13.91 7.27 -10.11
CA VAL A 165 13.36 8.50 -10.72
C VAL A 165 11.93 8.28 -11.20
N GLU A 166 11.68 7.18 -11.90
CA GLU A 166 10.34 6.88 -12.43
C GLU A 166 9.33 6.54 -11.32
N CYS A 167 9.73 5.81 -10.27
CA CYS A 167 8.86 5.59 -9.10
C CYS A 167 8.49 6.91 -8.43
N VAL A 168 9.45 7.81 -8.21
CA VAL A 168 9.21 9.13 -7.61
C VAL A 168 8.27 9.97 -8.49
N ASN A 169 8.45 9.92 -9.81
CA ASN A 169 7.56 10.61 -10.74
C ASN A 169 6.13 10.06 -10.64
N GLY A 170 5.96 8.73 -10.62
CA GLY A 170 4.65 8.09 -10.46
C GLY A 170 3.98 8.44 -9.15
N ILE A 171 4.72 8.42 -8.05
CA ILE A 171 4.24 8.85 -6.72
C ILE A 171 3.80 10.32 -6.76
N SER A 172 4.62 11.20 -7.36
CA SER A 172 4.31 12.63 -7.46
C SER A 172 3.06 12.91 -8.28
N GLU A 173 2.89 12.23 -9.42
CA GLU A 173 1.69 12.38 -10.26
C GLU A 173 0.42 11.97 -9.50
N ALA A 174 0.43 10.81 -8.85
CA ALA A 174 -0.73 10.33 -8.08
C ALA A 174 -1.00 11.21 -6.86
N ALA A 175 0.02 11.56 -6.08
CA ALA A 175 -0.10 12.41 -4.90
C ALA A 175 -0.71 13.79 -5.24
N LYS A 176 -0.24 14.42 -6.32
CA LYS A 176 -0.79 15.70 -6.80
C LYS A 176 -2.23 15.57 -7.25
N TYR A 177 -2.55 14.56 -8.06
CA TYR A 177 -3.89 14.40 -8.62
C TYR A 177 -4.93 14.08 -7.54
N LEU A 178 -4.59 13.21 -6.61
CA LEU A 178 -5.46 12.78 -5.51
C LEU A 178 -5.49 13.77 -4.34
N ASN A 179 -4.74 14.87 -4.40
CA ASN A 179 -4.57 15.82 -3.30
C ASN A 179 -4.12 15.12 -2.00
N PHE A 180 -3.08 14.30 -2.12
CA PHE A 180 -2.57 13.44 -1.07
C PHE A 180 -1.06 13.68 -0.88
N PRO A 181 -0.68 14.84 -0.28
CA PRO A 181 0.68 15.34 -0.27
C PRO A 181 1.64 14.47 0.53
N VAL A 182 2.88 14.38 0.06
CA VAL A 182 4.00 13.77 0.78
C VAL A 182 4.53 14.78 1.81
N VAL A 183 4.41 14.47 3.09
CA VAL A 183 4.81 15.36 4.20
C VAL A 183 6.10 14.91 4.90
N SER A 184 6.49 13.66 4.72
CA SER A 184 7.75 13.12 5.23
C SER A 184 8.18 11.89 4.44
N GLY A 185 9.36 11.39 4.72
CA GLY A 185 9.85 10.16 4.12
C GLY A 185 11.34 9.96 4.31
N ASN A 186 11.83 8.83 3.78
CA ASN A 186 13.25 8.56 3.68
C ASN A 186 13.59 7.82 2.39
N VAL A 187 14.86 7.88 2.02
CA VAL A 187 15.43 7.11 0.90
C VAL A 187 16.56 6.24 1.42
N SER A 188 16.52 4.96 1.06
CA SER A 188 17.58 4.00 1.30
C SER A 188 18.07 3.46 -0.03
N PHE A 189 19.34 3.69 -0.32
CA PHE A 189 20.03 3.17 -1.49
C PHE A 189 21.02 2.05 -1.12
N TYR A 190 21.66 1.47 -2.14
CA TYR A 190 22.64 0.39 -1.99
C TYR A 190 22.10 -0.87 -1.32
N ASN A 191 20.79 -1.11 -1.41
CA ASN A 191 20.20 -2.35 -0.90
C ASN A 191 20.49 -3.50 -1.86
N GLU A 192 21.66 -4.11 -1.71
CA GLU A 192 22.17 -5.15 -2.59
C GLU A 192 22.79 -6.31 -1.80
N THR A 193 22.74 -7.50 -2.41
CA THR A 193 23.45 -8.68 -1.94
C THR A 193 24.18 -9.30 -3.13
N LYS A 194 25.50 -9.44 -3.06
CA LYS A 194 26.33 -9.98 -4.14
C LYS A 194 26.03 -9.29 -5.48
N ASP A 195 26.10 -7.96 -5.52
CA ASP A 195 25.83 -7.08 -6.68
C ASP A 195 24.41 -7.17 -7.27
N LYS A 196 23.52 -7.89 -6.64
CA LYS A 196 22.11 -7.98 -7.02
C LYS A 196 21.28 -7.06 -6.13
N GLY A 197 20.74 -6.00 -6.71
CA GLY A 197 19.82 -5.07 -6.05
C GLY A 197 18.49 -5.70 -5.71
N ILE A 198 17.85 -5.19 -4.66
CA ILE A 198 16.44 -5.49 -4.37
C ILE A 198 15.56 -4.99 -5.51
N LYS A 199 14.32 -5.47 -5.58
CA LYS A 199 13.31 -4.82 -6.43
C LYS A 199 13.03 -3.41 -5.91
N PRO A 200 12.66 -2.45 -6.79
CA PRO A 200 12.18 -1.14 -6.37
C PRO A 200 11.04 -1.27 -5.37
N THR A 201 11.24 -0.81 -4.15
CA THR A 201 10.29 -1.02 -3.06
C THR A 201 9.96 0.31 -2.36
N PRO A 202 9.18 1.20 -3.02
CA PRO A 202 8.56 2.31 -2.32
C PRO A 202 7.45 1.78 -1.42
N SER A 203 7.47 2.15 -0.14
CA SER A 203 6.40 1.89 0.81
C SER A 203 5.74 3.22 1.16
N ILE A 204 4.41 3.29 1.04
CA ILE A 204 3.63 4.49 1.30
C ILE A 204 2.81 4.28 2.56
N GLY A 205 3.02 5.13 3.55
CA GLY A 205 2.20 5.22 4.74
C GLY A 205 1.16 6.32 4.57
N GLY A 206 -0.12 5.97 4.49
CA GLY A 206 -1.23 6.89 4.34
C GLY A 206 -1.90 7.23 5.67
N ILE A 207 -2.27 8.50 5.83
CA ILE A 207 -3.04 8.99 6.98
C ILE A 207 -4.32 9.64 6.47
N GLY A 208 -5.45 9.31 7.11
CA GLY A 208 -6.76 9.89 6.83
C GLY A 208 -7.49 10.30 8.10
N LEU A 209 -8.42 11.23 7.98
CA LEU A 209 -9.26 11.72 9.07
C LEU A 209 -10.70 11.23 8.90
N ILE A 210 -11.27 10.73 9.97
CA ILE A 210 -12.70 10.45 10.13
C ILE A 210 -13.25 11.51 11.09
N GLU A 211 -14.20 12.33 10.62
CA GLU A 211 -14.76 13.44 11.44
C GLU A 211 -15.66 12.93 12.58
N ASP A 212 -16.40 11.85 12.35
CA ASP A 212 -17.14 11.13 13.38
C ASP A 212 -16.88 9.63 13.24
N TYR A 213 -16.15 9.06 14.20
CA TYR A 213 -15.77 7.64 14.18
C TYR A 213 -16.98 6.69 14.18
N LYS A 214 -18.16 7.13 14.58
CA LYS A 214 -19.39 6.34 14.52
C LYS A 214 -19.85 6.06 13.08
N ASN A 215 -19.34 6.81 12.11
CA ASN A 215 -19.62 6.62 10.68
C ASN A 215 -18.57 5.72 10.01
N MET A 216 -17.56 5.25 10.75
CA MET A 216 -16.59 4.30 10.22
C MET A 216 -17.27 3.01 9.78
N ILE A 217 -16.82 2.46 8.67
CA ILE A 217 -17.25 1.14 8.19
C ILE A 217 -16.05 0.19 8.06
N THR A 218 -16.33 -1.08 7.98
CA THR A 218 -15.32 -2.14 7.87
C THR A 218 -15.59 -3.04 6.67
N MET A 219 -14.65 -3.90 6.33
CA MET A 219 -14.76 -4.79 5.17
C MET A 219 -15.75 -5.95 5.36
N ASP A 220 -16.04 -6.37 6.60
CA ASP A 220 -16.87 -7.53 6.88
C ASP A 220 -18.34 -7.28 6.48
N LEU A 221 -18.97 -8.28 5.86
CA LEU A 221 -20.39 -8.26 5.53
C LEU A 221 -21.23 -8.20 6.82
N LYS A 222 -22.31 -7.41 6.84
CA LYS A 222 -23.07 -7.12 8.06
C LYS A 222 -24.41 -7.86 8.16
N LYS A 223 -25.02 -8.19 7.05
CA LYS A 223 -26.34 -8.83 7.00
C LYS A 223 -26.44 -9.77 5.81
N GLU A 224 -27.23 -10.82 5.96
CA GLU A 224 -27.67 -11.66 4.86
C GLU A 224 -28.50 -10.84 3.87
N ASP A 225 -28.59 -11.29 2.63
CA ASP A 225 -29.34 -10.67 1.53
C ASP A 225 -28.92 -9.25 1.13
N ASN A 226 -27.78 -8.76 1.61
CA ASN A 226 -27.22 -7.51 1.14
C ASN A 226 -26.69 -7.62 -0.29
N ILE A 227 -26.92 -6.58 -1.09
CA ILE A 227 -26.38 -6.50 -2.45
C ILE A 227 -24.89 -6.12 -2.37
N VAL A 228 -24.04 -6.86 -3.08
CA VAL A 228 -22.64 -6.51 -3.30
C VAL A 228 -22.52 -5.70 -4.58
N LEU A 229 -22.01 -4.48 -4.47
CA LEU A 229 -21.76 -3.59 -5.60
C LEU A 229 -20.26 -3.54 -5.89
N VAL A 230 -19.91 -3.61 -7.18
CA VAL A 230 -18.54 -3.35 -7.66
C VAL A 230 -18.53 -1.94 -8.27
N ILE A 231 -17.74 -1.04 -7.68
CA ILE A 231 -17.60 0.33 -8.17
C ILE A 231 -16.29 0.45 -8.94
N GLY A 232 -16.41 0.84 -10.21
CA GLY A 232 -15.30 0.91 -11.15
C GLY A 232 -15.42 -0.10 -12.28
N LYS A 233 -14.45 -0.02 -13.21
CA LYS A 233 -14.37 -0.94 -14.36
C LYS A 233 -13.54 -2.17 -14.00
N THR A 234 -14.03 -3.34 -14.44
CA THR A 234 -13.28 -4.60 -14.39
C THR A 234 -12.96 -5.02 -15.81
N GLU A 235 -11.68 -4.97 -16.18
CA GLU A 235 -11.22 -5.25 -17.55
C GLU A 235 -10.52 -6.63 -17.70
N GLY A 236 -10.51 -7.44 -16.63
CA GLY A 236 -9.91 -8.78 -16.67
C GLY A 236 -8.39 -8.73 -16.83
N TYR A 237 -7.72 -7.73 -16.27
CA TYR A 237 -6.28 -7.56 -16.38
C TYR A 237 -5.53 -8.64 -15.59
N LEU A 238 -4.62 -9.37 -16.25
CA LEU A 238 -3.94 -10.51 -15.62
C LEU A 238 -2.44 -10.33 -15.43
N ASP A 239 -1.79 -9.49 -16.25
CA ASP A 239 -0.34 -9.31 -16.21
C ASP A 239 0.14 -8.83 -14.86
N GLN A 240 1.23 -9.43 -14.33
CA GLN A 240 1.77 -9.21 -13.00
C GLN A 240 0.80 -9.51 -11.84
N SER A 241 -0.43 -9.95 -12.12
CA SER A 241 -1.41 -10.30 -11.09
C SER A 241 -0.92 -11.49 -10.25
N ILE A 242 -1.45 -11.61 -9.04
CA ILE A 242 -1.19 -12.78 -8.20
C ILE A 242 -1.69 -14.07 -8.86
N PHE A 243 -2.78 -13.99 -9.64
CA PHE A 243 -3.30 -15.11 -10.41
C PHE A 243 -2.29 -15.58 -11.45
N SER A 244 -1.78 -14.68 -12.31
CA SER A 244 -0.81 -15.08 -13.35
C SER A 244 0.47 -15.65 -12.72
N ARG A 245 0.94 -15.10 -11.64
CA ARG A 245 2.16 -15.50 -10.95
C ARG A 245 2.03 -16.83 -10.17
N THR A 246 0.85 -17.11 -9.64
CA THR A 246 0.61 -18.27 -8.75
C THR A 246 -0.04 -19.44 -9.46
N VAL A 247 -0.98 -19.17 -10.36
CA VAL A 247 -1.76 -20.20 -11.07
C VAL A 247 -1.14 -20.51 -12.42
N LEU A 248 -0.87 -19.46 -13.22
CA LEU A 248 -0.30 -19.62 -14.56
C LEU A 248 1.23 -19.69 -14.59
N LEU A 249 1.89 -19.36 -13.47
CA LEU A 249 3.35 -19.28 -13.31
C LEU A 249 4.02 -18.27 -14.26
N GLU A 250 3.26 -17.31 -14.78
CA GLU A 250 3.72 -16.25 -15.64
C GLU A 250 4.04 -14.98 -14.81
N LYS A 251 5.22 -14.38 -15.07
CA LYS A 251 5.75 -13.25 -14.31
C LYS A 251 6.08 -12.04 -15.17
N LYS A 252 5.66 -12.06 -16.44
CA LYS A 252 5.92 -11.00 -17.42
C LYS A 252 4.72 -10.10 -17.59
N GLY A 253 4.82 -9.16 -18.53
CA GLY A 253 3.79 -8.18 -18.83
C GLY A 253 3.89 -6.90 -18.00
N PRO A 254 3.16 -5.84 -18.38
CA PRO A 254 3.12 -4.59 -17.65
C PRO A 254 2.28 -4.72 -16.36
N PRO A 255 2.43 -3.82 -15.40
CA PRO A 255 1.45 -3.69 -14.31
C PRO A 255 0.16 -3.04 -14.85
N PRO A 256 -0.98 -3.19 -14.17
CA PRO A 256 -2.21 -2.50 -14.56
C PRO A 256 -2.04 -0.99 -14.51
N GLU A 257 -2.57 -0.29 -15.51
CA GLU A 257 -2.55 1.18 -15.55
C GLU A 257 -3.45 1.77 -14.46
N VAL A 258 -3.11 2.96 -13.99
CA VAL A 258 -3.91 3.73 -13.04
C VAL A 258 -4.59 4.86 -13.76
N ASN A 259 -5.90 4.87 -13.76
CA ASN A 259 -6.70 6.00 -14.18
C ASN A 259 -7.04 6.85 -12.94
N LEU A 260 -6.22 7.87 -12.67
CA LEU A 260 -6.36 8.72 -11.48
C LEU A 260 -7.70 9.49 -11.43
N PHE A 261 -8.30 9.79 -12.58
CA PHE A 261 -9.62 10.41 -12.65
C PHE A 261 -10.69 9.45 -12.10
N ASN A 262 -10.69 8.21 -12.54
CA ASN A 262 -11.62 7.20 -12.06
C ASN A 262 -11.37 6.88 -10.57
N GLU A 263 -10.09 6.77 -10.15
CA GLU A 263 -9.73 6.57 -8.75
C GLU A 263 -10.38 7.63 -7.86
N LYS A 264 -10.18 8.91 -8.19
CA LYS A 264 -10.72 10.03 -7.43
C LYS A 264 -12.23 10.02 -7.39
N ASN A 265 -12.89 9.88 -8.54
CA ASN A 265 -14.34 9.89 -8.64
C ASN A 265 -14.98 8.73 -7.88
N ASN A 266 -14.43 7.53 -8.01
CA ASN A 266 -14.90 6.35 -7.30
C ASN A 266 -14.78 6.53 -5.78
N GLY A 267 -13.62 6.98 -5.29
CA GLY A 267 -13.41 7.19 -3.88
C GLY A 267 -14.28 8.31 -3.29
N GLU A 268 -14.40 9.45 -3.97
CA GLU A 268 -15.31 10.52 -3.53
C GLU A 268 -16.78 10.05 -3.51
N THR A 269 -17.15 9.15 -4.41
CA THR A 269 -18.48 8.53 -4.42
C THR A 269 -18.65 7.61 -3.21
N ILE A 270 -17.67 6.78 -2.90
CA ILE A 270 -17.68 5.91 -1.72
C ILE A 270 -17.83 6.73 -0.44
N LEU A 271 -17.05 7.79 -0.25
CA LEU A 271 -17.18 8.66 0.92
C LEU A 271 -18.60 9.24 1.06
N LYS A 272 -19.19 9.71 -0.04
CA LYS A 272 -20.58 10.21 -0.05
C LYS A 272 -21.60 9.13 0.31
N LEU A 273 -21.39 7.87 -0.12
CA LEU A 273 -22.27 6.76 0.23
C LEU A 273 -22.14 6.39 1.71
N ILE A 274 -20.94 6.45 2.28
CA ILE A 274 -20.68 6.23 3.71
C ILE A 274 -21.36 7.34 4.53
N ASP A 275 -21.12 8.60 4.20
CA ASP A 275 -21.70 9.76 4.91
C ASP A 275 -23.23 9.71 4.94
N LYS A 276 -23.85 9.27 3.83
CA LYS A 276 -25.30 9.07 3.72
C LYS A 276 -25.79 7.77 4.35
N LYS A 277 -24.92 6.95 4.90
CA LYS A 277 -25.22 5.63 5.49
C LYS A 277 -25.95 4.68 4.52
N LEU A 278 -25.62 4.77 3.23
CA LEU A 278 -26.21 3.95 2.16
C LEU A 278 -25.46 2.62 1.98
N ILE A 279 -24.23 2.49 2.49
CA ILE A 279 -23.45 1.26 2.47
C ILE A 279 -23.06 0.87 3.90
N LEU A 280 -23.00 -0.43 4.15
CA LEU A 280 -22.71 -0.99 5.47
C LEU A 280 -21.28 -1.52 5.59
N SER A 281 -20.65 -1.84 4.46
CA SER A 281 -19.33 -2.42 4.36
C SER A 281 -18.65 -1.93 3.09
N CYS A 282 -17.34 -1.82 3.13
CA CYS A 282 -16.53 -1.50 1.96
C CYS A 282 -15.18 -2.22 2.07
N HIS A 283 -14.65 -2.65 0.94
CA HIS A 283 -13.32 -3.20 0.79
C HIS A 283 -12.74 -2.80 -0.57
N ASP A 284 -11.48 -2.46 -0.60
CA ASP A 284 -10.83 -2.15 -1.86
C ASP A 284 -10.57 -3.42 -2.68
N VAL A 285 -10.55 -3.29 -4.00
CA VAL A 285 -10.15 -4.37 -4.90
C VAL A 285 -8.68 -4.19 -5.28
N SER A 286 -7.81 -4.95 -4.62
CA SER A 286 -6.35 -4.90 -4.81
C SER A 286 -5.79 -6.27 -5.23
N VAL A 287 -4.81 -6.80 -4.49
CA VAL A 287 -4.15 -8.06 -4.79
C VAL A 287 -5.14 -9.24 -4.77
N GLY A 288 -5.23 -9.95 -5.89
CA GLY A 288 -6.13 -11.10 -6.08
C GLY A 288 -7.47 -10.76 -6.73
N GLY A 289 -7.79 -9.48 -6.91
CA GLY A 289 -8.99 -9.03 -7.62
C GLY A 289 -10.30 -9.27 -6.87
N ILE A 290 -11.43 -9.13 -7.57
CA ILE A 290 -12.78 -9.12 -6.98
C ILE A 290 -13.08 -10.36 -6.16
N LEU A 291 -12.79 -11.56 -6.67
CA LEU A 291 -13.12 -12.78 -5.94
C LEU A 291 -12.35 -12.90 -4.62
N THR A 292 -11.11 -12.45 -4.61
CA THR A 292 -10.31 -12.40 -3.37
C THR A 292 -10.88 -11.38 -2.39
N ALA A 293 -11.26 -10.20 -2.87
CA ALA A 293 -11.86 -9.16 -2.05
C ALA A 293 -13.17 -9.65 -1.40
N VAL A 294 -14.09 -10.19 -2.20
CA VAL A 294 -15.36 -10.75 -1.69
C VAL A 294 -15.10 -11.89 -0.72
N SER A 295 -14.16 -12.79 -1.01
CA SER A 295 -13.79 -13.89 -0.10
C SER A 295 -13.30 -13.38 1.24
N LYS A 296 -12.46 -12.35 1.27
CA LYS A 296 -11.99 -11.73 2.52
C LYS A 296 -13.15 -11.12 3.31
N MET A 297 -14.09 -10.46 2.65
CA MET A 297 -15.29 -9.91 3.28
C MET A 297 -16.15 -11.02 3.91
N CYS A 298 -16.31 -12.17 3.23
CA CYS A 298 -17.03 -13.33 3.76
C CYS A 298 -16.31 -14.00 4.92
N ILE A 299 -14.99 -14.20 4.83
CA ILE A 299 -14.16 -14.84 5.87
C ILE A 299 -14.23 -14.03 7.17
N LYS A 300 -14.20 -12.70 7.07
CA LYS A 300 -14.34 -11.82 8.24
C LYS A 300 -15.66 -12.05 8.98
N LEU A 301 -16.77 -12.18 8.26
CA LEU A 301 -18.07 -12.50 8.86
C LEU A 301 -18.08 -13.90 9.49
N SER A 302 -17.57 -14.91 8.79
CA SER A 302 -17.54 -16.30 9.24
C SER A 302 -16.75 -16.48 10.53
N LEU A 303 -15.66 -15.74 10.73
CA LEU A 303 -14.89 -15.78 11.98
C LEU A 303 -15.71 -15.33 13.20
N ILE A 304 -16.67 -14.43 13.03
CA ILE A 304 -17.58 -14.02 14.11
C ILE A 304 -18.56 -15.16 14.46
N HIS A 305 -19.04 -15.89 13.46
CA HIS A 305 -19.98 -17.01 13.68
C HIS A 305 -19.31 -18.31 14.12
N ILE A 306 -18.05 -18.54 13.74
CA ILE A 306 -17.29 -19.75 14.15
C ILE A 306 -16.70 -19.59 15.54
N SER A 307 -16.46 -18.38 16.03
CA SER A 307 -15.88 -18.13 17.35
C SER A 307 -16.86 -18.27 18.51
N GLU A 308 -18.14 -18.47 18.23
CA GLU A 308 -19.14 -18.89 19.26
C GLU A 308 -19.64 -20.30 18.94
N PRO A 309 -18.86 -21.35 19.22
CA PRO A 309 -19.49 -22.64 19.37
C PRO A 309 -20.47 -22.53 20.56
N THR A 310 -21.73 -22.71 20.30
CA THR A 310 -22.73 -22.95 21.36
C THR A 310 -22.16 -23.98 22.32
N ARG A 311 -21.60 -23.54 23.43
CA ARG A 311 -21.30 -24.46 24.54
C ARG A 311 -22.64 -25.02 25.04
N PRO A 312 -22.82 -26.33 25.03
CA PRO A 312 -23.97 -26.88 25.74
C PRO A 312 -23.86 -26.39 27.18
N ILE A 313 -24.89 -25.73 27.64
CA ILE A 313 -25.04 -25.41 29.06
C ILE A 313 -25.37 -26.73 29.72
N HIS A 314 -24.41 -27.31 30.43
CA HIS A 314 -24.64 -28.39 31.37
C HIS A 314 -24.87 -27.82 32.75
#